data_01e4aee193a59b97df915a122a74d796
#
_entry.id   01e4aee193a59b97df915a122a74d796
#
_cell.length_a   1.000
_cell.length_b   1.000
_cell.length_c   1.000
_cell.angle_alpha   90.00
_cell.angle_beta   90.00
_cell.angle_gamma   90.00
#
_symmetry.space_group_name_H-M   'P 1'
#
loop_
_entity.id
_entity.type
_entity.pdbx_description
1 polymer ?
#
loop_
_entity_poly.entity_id
_entity_poly.type
_entity_poly.pdbx_seq_one_letter_code
_entity_poly.pdbx_strand_id
1 'polypeptide(L)'
;GRDLYIDKNAKTNYEIEMLRSAAMNSLIEREDVIVVASVASIYGLGNPEQYKEMIFSLRVDQDIDRRELLTFLVDRQYQRNDIEQSKGTFRVRGDVIEIVPGHTENYLIRIELFGDTVERICEVDPLTGHILGSYNTYTIYPAYGYVTKKEQMLKACDTISEELEQRLQYFKDETKLLEYERLDQRTRHDVEMLREVGMCPGIENYSRHIDGRKEGQLSLIHI
;
A
#
# COMPACT_ATOMS: atom_id res chain seq x y z
N GLY A 1 14.05 16.54 -31.63
CA GLY A 1 14.13 15.53 -30.60
C GLY A 1 13.09 14.48 -30.90
N ARG A 2 13.48 13.21 -30.95
CA ARG A 2 12.50 12.12 -31.08
C ARG A 2 11.87 11.93 -29.69
N ASP A 3 10.58 12.18 -29.56
CA ASP A 3 9.77 11.76 -28.42
C ASP A 3 9.74 10.22 -28.39
N LEU A 4 10.75 9.62 -27.77
CA LEU A 4 10.73 8.21 -27.48
C LEU A 4 9.97 8.04 -26.16
N TYR A 5 8.67 7.79 -26.24
CA TYR A 5 7.87 7.36 -25.12
C TYR A 5 8.26 5.91 -24.82
N ILE A 6 9.10 5.71 -23.83
CA ILE A 6 9.38 4.37 -23.31
C ILE A 6 8.27 4.07 -22.32
N ASP A 7 7.35 3.23 -22.74
CA ASP A 7 6.31 2.68 -21.86
C ASP A 7 7.01 1.88 -20.76
N LYS A 8 7.00 2.41 -19.52
CA LYS A 8 7.56 1.69 -18.38
C LYS A 8 6.75 0.42 -18.20
N ASN A 9 7.41 -0.72 -18.32
CA ASN A 9 6.76 -2.01 -18.15
C ASN A 9 6.15 -2.10 -16.73
N ALA A 10 4.84 -2.03 -16.66
CA ALA A 10 4.08 -2.05 -15.41
C ALA A 10 4.40 -3.30 -14.55
N LYS A 11 4.73 -4.41 -15.20
CA LYS A 11 5.09 -5.66 -14.53
C LYS A 11 6.40 -5.55 -13.73
N THR A 12 7.40 -4.86 -14.27
CA THR A 12 8.69 -4.64 -13.57
C THR A 12 8.50 -3.79 -12.31
N ASN A 13 7.64 -2.78 -12.36
CA ASN A 13 7.33 -1.96 -11.18
C ASN A 13 6.58 -2.78 -10.11
N TYR A 14 5.71 -3.68 -10.51
CA TYR A 14 4.93 -4.54 -9.62
C TYR A 14 5.82 -5.49 -8.80
N GLU A 15 6.76 -6.18 -9.46
CA GLU A 15 7.72 -7.07 -8.80
C GLU A 15 8.66 -6.30 -7.85
N ILE A 16 9.12 -5.13 -8.27
CA ILE A 16 9.95 -4.26 -7.43
C ILE A 16 9.21 -3.82 -6.17
N GLU A 17 7.94 -3.47 -6.27
CA GLU A 17 7.12 -3.11 -5.11
C GLU A 17 6.94 -4.27 -4.12
N MET A 18 6.72 -5.50 -4.61
CA MET A 18 6.65 -6.68 -3.75
C MET A 18 7.95 -6.90 -2.99
N LEU A 19 9.10 -6.83 -3.69
CA LEU A 19 10.42 -7.00 -3.07
C LEU A 19 10.72 -5.89 -2.05
N ARG A 20 10.33 -4.66 -2.33
CA ARG A 20 10.46 -3.55 -1.36
C ARG A 20 9.61 -3.78 -0.11
N SER A 21 8.37 -4.22 -0.28
CA SER A 21 7.49 -4.57 0.85
C SER A 21 8.06 -5.73 1.67
N ALA A 22 8.59 -6.77 1.02
CA ALA A 22 9.24 -7.88 1.70
C ALA A 22 10.48 -7.43 2.50
N ALA A 23 11.30 -6.55 1.93
CA ALA A 23 12.46 -5.99 2.62
C ALA A 23 12.05 -5.13 3.85
N MET A 24 11.00 -4.31 3.71
CA MET A 24 10.47 -3.51 4.82
C MET A 24 9.93 -4.38 5.94
N ASN A 25 9.18 -5.42 5.63
CA ASN A 25 8.64 -6.35 6.62
C ASN A 25 9.78 -7.05 7.36
N SER A 26 10.81 -7.51 6.63
CA SER A 26 12.00 -8.15 7.23
C SER A 26 12.74 -7.22 8.19
N LEU A 27 12.89 -5.93 7.87
CA LEU A 27 13.50 -4.93 8.75
C LEU A 27 12.69 -4.68 10.03
N ILE A 28 11.39 -4.90 9.99
CA ILE A 28 10.51 -4.73 11.15
C ILE A 28 10.50 -5.98 12.03
N GLU A 29 10.51 -7.16 11.41
CA GLU A 29 10.42 -8.45 12.13
C GLU A 29 11.74 -8.92 12.73
N ARG A 30 12.87 -8.54 12.13
CA ARG A 30 14.18 -9.13 12.41
C ARG A 30 15.20 -8.06 12.74
N GLU A 31 16.06 -8.35 13.70
CA GLU A 31 17.20 -7.51 14.09
C GLU A 31 18.49 -7.82 13.30
N ASP A 32 18.52 -8.95 12.58
CA ASP A 32 19.68 -9.47 11.85
C ASP A 32 19.62 -9.18 10.35
N VAL A 33 19.03 -8.05 9.93
CA VAL A 33 18.84 -7.67 8.53
C VAL A 33 19.74 -6.51 8.13
N ILE A 34 20.44 -6.68 7.01
CA ILE A 34 21.20 -5.63 6.34
C ILE A 34 20.60 -5.40 4.96
N VAL A 35 20.25 -4.16 4.65
CA VAL A 35 19.72 -3.77 3.34
C VAL A 35 20.79 -3.08 2.53
N VAL A 36 21.05 -3.60 1.34
CA VAL A 36 21.87 -2.94 0.32
C VAL A 36 20.96 -2.44 -0.79
N ALA A 37 20.90 -1.14 -0.98
CA ALA A 37 19.98 -0.52 -1.90
C ALA A 37 20.58 0.68 -2.62
N SER A 38 20.00 1.06 -3.75
CA SER A 38 20.37 2.32 -4.42
C SER A 38 19.79 3.51 -3.66
N VAL A 39 20.35 4.71 -3.91
CA VAL A 39 19.84 5.96 -3.31
C VAL A 39 18.35 6.20 -3.61
N ALA A 40 17.83 5.65 -4.71
CA ALA A 40 16.43 5.76 -5.05
C ALA A 40 15.49 5.07 -4.05
N SER A 41 15.98 4.11 -3.26
CA SER A 41 15.18 3.42 -2.23
C SER A 41 14.79 4.32 -1.06
N ILE A 42 15.55 5.41 -0.82
CA ILE A 42 15.26 6.37 0.24
C ILE A 42 14.16 7.37 -0.14
N TYR A 43 13.80 7.42 -1.41
CA TYR A 43 12.69 8.22 -1.88
C TYR A 43 11.45 7.33 -2.01
N GLY A 44 10.32 7.84 -1.56
CA GLY A 44 9.09 7.16 -1.78
C GLY A 44 8.80 6.01 -0.80
N LEU A 45 9.26 6.09 0.43
CA LEU A 45 8.82 5.27 1.56
C LEU A 45 7.89 6.11 2.43
N GLY A 46 6.80 5.49 2.91
CA GLY A 46 5.93 6.10 3.91
C GLY A 46 6.64 6.22 5.27
N ASN A 47 5.99 6.89 6.22
CA ASN A 47 6.50 7.02 7.58
C ASN A 47 6.56 5.64 8.26
N PRO A 48 7.75 5.15 8.69
CA PRO A 48 7.90 3.84 9.32
C PRO A 48 7.08 3.66 10.59
N GLU A 49 6.87 4.72 11.37
CA GLU A 49 6.06 4.66 12.59
C GLU A 49 4.59 4.42 12.25
N GLN A 50 4.06 5.12 11.25
CA GLN A 50 2.70 4.89 10.77
C GLN A 50 2.53 3.49 10.19
N TYR A 51 3.52 3.00 9.45
CA TYR A 51 3.51 1.64 8.94
C TYR A 51 3.46 0.60 10.06
N LYS A 52 4.27 0.79 11.12
CA LYS A 52 4.25 -0.08 12.32
C LYS A 52 2.91 -0.06 13.06
N GLU A 53 2.27 1.10 13.19
CA GLU A 53 0.94 1.23 13.80
C GLU A 53 -0.15 0.48 13.03
N MET A 54 0.08 0.23 11.75
CA MET A 54 -0.87 -0.49 10.88
C MET A 54 -0.61 -2.00 10.84
N ILE A 55 0.42 -2.50 11.50
CA ILE A 55 0.67 -3.94 11.63
C ILE A 55 -0.36 -4.53 12.58
N PHE A 56 -0.88 -5.69 12.22
CA PHE A 56 -1.90 -6.38 12.99
C PHE A 56 -1.57 -7.87 13.09
N SER A 57 -1.56 -8.41 14.31
CA SER A 57 -1.31 -9.84 14.54
C SER A 57 -2.58 -10.55 14.96
N LEU A 58 -2.88 -11.64 14.28
CA LEU A 58 -3.94 -12.58 14.60
C LEU A 58 -3.37 -13.84 15.25
N ARG A 59 -4.10 -14.38 16.21
CA ARG A 59 -3.74 -15.62 16.89
C ARG A 59 -4.91 -16.59 16.86
N VAL A 60 -4.61 -17.88 16.72
CA VAL A 60 -5.59 -18.96 16.91
C VAL A 60 -6.16 -18.88 18.34
N ASP A 61 -7.43 -19.18 18.48
CA ASP A 61 -8.25 -19.03 19.70
C ASP A 61 -8.45 -17.55 20.15
N GLN A 62 -8.16 -16.58 19.29
CA GLN A 62 -8.47 -15.17 19.53
C GLN A 62 -9.92 -14.90 19.13
N ASP A 63 -10.65 -14.20 20.02
CA ASP A 63 -11.96 -13.65 19.65
C ASP A 63 -11.78 -12.36 18.85
N ILE A 64 -12.44 -12.31 17.70
CA ILE A 64 -12.49 -11.15 16.83
C ILE A 64 -13.77 -11.14 16.02
N ASP A 65 -14.51 -10.04 16.08
CA ASP A 65 -15.67 -9.86 15.21
C ASP A 65 -15.23 -9.85 13.74
N ARG A 66 -15.94 -10.61 12.92
CA ARG A 66 -15.64 -10.71 11.48
C ARG A 66 -15.65 -9.36 10.78
N ARG A 67 -16.57 -8.45 11.15
CA ARG A 67 -16.64 -7.11 10.53
C ARG A 67 -15.44 -6.27 10.95
N GLU A 68 -15.01 -6.42 12.19
CA GLU A 68 -13.82 -5.77 12.69
C GLU A 68 -12.58 -6.22 11.90
N LEU A 69 -12.41 -7.53 11.68
CA LEU A 69 -11.32 -8.06 10.87
C LEU A 69 -11.34 -7.54 9.43
N LEU A 70 -12.52 -7.48 8.80
CA LEU A 70 -12.64 -6.93 7.45
C LEU A 70 -12.33 -5.42 7.40
N THR A 71 -12.74 -4.68 8.42
CA THR A 71 -12.40 -3.25 8.56
C THR A 71 -10.89 -3.07 8.71
N PHE A 72 -10.24 -3.88 9.53
CA PHE A 72 -8.78 -3.86 9.66
C PHE A 72 -8.06 -4.11 8.33
N LEU A 73 -8.56 -5.02 7.49
CA LEU A 73 -7.98 -5.26 6.17
C LEU A 73 -8.13 -4.04 5.25
N VAL A 74 -9.31 -3.45 5.21
CA VAL A 74 -9.59 -2.25 4.39
C VAL A 74 -8.74 -1.06 4.86
N ASP A 75 -8.63 -0.83 6.16
CA ASP A 75 -7.80 0.24 6.73
C ASP A 75 -6.31 0.07 6.39
N ARG A 76 -5.88 -1.18 6.12
CA ARG A 76 -4.53 -1.54 5.67
C ARG A 76 -4.39 -1.61 4.16
N GLN A 77 -5.38 -1.03 3.46
CA GLN A 77 -5.42 -0.91 2.00
C GLN A 77 -5.54 -2.25 1.24
N TYR A 78 -5.99 -3.30 1.90
CA TYR A 78 -6.41 -4.50 1.18
C TYR A 78 -7.73 -4.24 0.46
N GLN A 79 -7.81 -4.66 -0.79
CA GLN A 79 -9.01 -4.53 -1.59
C GLN A 79 -9.78 -5.86 -1.62
N ARG A 80 -11.09 -5.80 -1.43
CA ARG A 80 -11.92 -6.99 -1.60
C ARG A 80 -12.04 -7.35 -3.08
N ASN A 81 -11.63 -8.55 -3.42
CA ASN A 81 -11.78 -9.10 -4.76
C ASN A 81 -12.14 -10.59 -4.64
N ASP A 82 -13.41 -10.91 -4.87
CA ASP A 82 -13.91 -12.28 -4.75
C ASP A 82 -13.65 -13.11 -6.03
N ILE A 83 -13.14 -12.48 -7.10
CA ILE A 83 -12.90 -13.11 -8.42
C ILE A 83 -11.42 -13.39 -8.61
N GLU A 84 -10.58 -12.36 -8.55
CA GLU A 84 -9.16 -12.46 -8.82
C GLU A 84 -8.35 -12.23 -7.54
N GLN A 85 -7.45 -13.16 -7.25
CA GLN A 85 -6.55 -13.07 -6.10
C GLN A 85 -5.19 -12.58 -6.58
N SER A 86 -4.89 -11.32 -6.29
CA SER A 86 -3.61 -10.66 -6.54
C SER A 86 -3.08 -10.03 -5.26
N LYS A 87 -1.82 -9.59 -5.25
CA LYS A 87 -1.23 -8.97 -4.06
C LYS A 87 -2.12 -7.85 -3.51
N GLY A 88 -2.24 -7.79 -2.20
CA GLY A 88 -3.03 -6.75 -1.53
C GLY A 88 -4.54 -6.91 -1.69
N THR A 89 -5.02 -8.10 -2.07
CA THR A 89 -6.45 -8.40 -2.11
C THR A 89 -6.86 -9.40 -1.04
N PHE A 90 -8.13 -9.38 -0.69
CA PHE A 90 -8.75 -10.41 0.13
C PHE A 90 -10.11 -10.82 -0.45
N ARG A 91 -10.50 -12.05 -0.17
CA ARG A 91 -11.86 -12.53 -0.48
C ARG A 91 -12.49 -13.17 0.75
N VAL A 92 -13.83 -13.25 0.74
CA VAL A 92 -14.61 -13.78 1.85
C VAL A 92 -15.58 -14.83 1.34
N ARG A 93 -15.52 -16.02 1.90
CA ARG A 93 -16.43 -17.13 1.58
C ARG A 93 -16.96 -17.77 2.88
N GLY A 94 -18.17 -17.38 3.29
CA GLY A 94 -18.70 -17.82 4.58
C GLY A 94 -17.82 -17.32 5.73
N ASP A 95 -17.33 -18.23 6.55
CA ASP A 95 -16.48 -17.93 7.70
C ASP A 95 -14.98 -18.03 7.36
N VAL A 96 -14.66 -18.12 6.06
CA VAL A 96 -13.29 -18.18 5.56
C VAL A 96 -12.91 -16.85 4.90
N ILE A 97 -11.79 -16.28 5.34
CA ILE A 97 -11.19 -15.08 4.78
C ILE A 97 -9.82 -15.47 4.21
N GLU A 98 -9.60 -15.17 2.95
CA GLU A 98 -8.32 -15.43 2.28
C GLU A 98 -7.69 -14.10 1.86
N ILE A 99 -6.42 -13.93 2.22
CA ILE A 99 -5.65 -12.71 2.04
C ILE A 99 -4.43 -13.03 1.19
N VAL A 100 -4.21 -12.29 0.11
CA VAL A 100 -2.93 -12.30 -0.61
C VAL A 100 -2.07 -11.16 -0.08
N PRO A 101 -0.95 -11.44 0.62
CA PRO A 101 -0.10 -10.42 1.20
C PRO A 101 0.45 -9.45 0.15
N GLY A 102 0.74 -8.20 0.55
CA GLY A 102 1.27 -7.18 -0.35
C GLY A 102 2.70 -7.45 -0.85
N HIS A 103 3.41 -8.38 -0.22
CA HIS A 103 4.82 -8.69 -0.49
C HIS A 103 5.03 -10.00 -1.27
N THR A 104 3.96 -10.76 -1.58
CA THR A 104 4.08 -12.03 -2.30
C THR A 104 2.76 -12.40 -2.99
N GLU A 105 2.85 -13.22 -4.02
CA GLU A 105 1.74 -13.93 -4.66
C GLU A 105 1.96 -15.45 -4.68
N ASN A 106 3.04 -15.91 -4.05
CA ASN A 106 3.37 -17.34 -4.02
C ASN A 106 2.45 -18.14 -3.10
N TYR A 107 1.83 -17.45 -2.15
CA TYR A 107 0.87 -18.05 -1.22
C TYR A 107 -0.19 -17.03 -0.82
N LEU A 108 -1.29 -17.53 -0.30
CA LEU A 108 -2.30 -16.74 0.41
C LEU A 108 -2.43 -17.22 1.86
N ILE A 109 -2.91 -16.36 2.71
CA ILE A 109 -3.23 -16.68 4.10
C ILE A 109 -4.72 -16.89 4.20
N ARG A 110 -5.11 -18.08 4.64
CA ARG A 110 -6.49 -18.45 4.93
C ARG A 110 -6.74 -18.39 6.42
N ILE A 111 -7.72 -17.60 6.82
CA ILE A 111 -8.20 -17.46 8.18
C ILE A 111 -9.57 -18.10 8.24
N GLU A 112 -9.75 -19.09 9.06
CA GLU A 112 -11.01 -19.78 9.30
C GLU A 112 -11.56 -19.34 10.66
N LEU A 113 -12.81 -18.87 10.66
CA LEU A 113 -13.52 -18.42 11.85
C LEU A 113 -14.56 -19.46 12.23
N PHE A 114 -14.74 -19.67 13.54
CA PHE A 114 -15.88 -20.36 14.10
C PHE A 114 -16.65 -19.37 14.99
N GLY A 115 -17.75 -18.82 14.46
CA GLY A 115 -18.37 -17.64 15.07
C GLY A 115 -17.43 -16.45 15.05
N ASP A 116 -17.13 -15.91 16.24
CA ASP A 116 -16.20 -14.78 16.42
C ASP A 116 -14.81 -15.23 16.89
N THR A 117 -14.48 -16.53 16.80
CA THR A 117 -13.17 -17.06 17.22
C THR A 117 -12.36 -17.50 16.00
N VAL A 118 -11.07 -17.16 15.98
CA VAL A 118 -10.11 -17.63 14.96
C VAL A 118 -9.81 -19.10 15.22
N GLU A 119 -10.36 -19.98 14.39
CA GLU A 119 -10.17 -21.43 14.54
C GLU A 119 -8.83 -21.89 13.95
N ARG A 120 -8.45 -21.34 12.79
CA ARG A 120 -7.23 -21.75 12.09
C ARG A 120 -6.67 -20.64 11.22
N ILE A 121 -5.35 -20.59 11.11
CA ILE A 121 -4.60 -19.74 10.20
C ILE A 121 -3.65 -20.63 9.39
N CYS A 122 -3.80 -20.62 8.06
CA CYS A 122 -3.02 -21.45 7.15
C CYS A 122 -2.40 -20.65 6.01
N GLU A 123 -1.22 -21.07 5.60
CA GLU A 123 -0.64 -20.71 4.31
C GLU A 123 -1.13 -21.68 3.26
N VAL A 124 -1.59 -21.18 2.12
CA VAL A 124 -2.22 -21.99 1.07
C VAL A 124 -1.65 -21.62 -0.28
N ASP A 125 -1.36 -22.61 -1.08
CA ASP A 125 -0.99 -22.44 -2.49
C ASP A 125 -2.20 -21.90 -3.28
N PRO A 126 -2.10 -20.74 -3.94
CA PRO A 126 -3.22 -20.10 -4.61
C PRO A 126 -3.71 -20.88 -5.84
N LEU A 127 -2.87 -21.70 -6.46
CA LEU A 127 -3.20 -22.47 -7.66
C LEU A 127 -3.84 -23.81 -7.34
N THR A 128 -3.30 -24.51 -6.35
CA THR A 128 -3.72 -25.87 -6.02
C THR A 128 -4.69 -25.94 -4.85
N GLY A 129 -4.71 -24.90 -4.01
CA GLY A 129 -5.48 -24.86 -2.77
C GLY A 129 -4.88 -25.73 -1.64
N HIS A 130 -3.68 -26.33 -1.85
CA HIS A 130 -3.02 -27.12 -0.83
C HIS A 130 -2.51 -26.24 0.32
N ILE A 131 -2.64 -26.76 1.54
CA ILE A 131 -2.09 -26.13 2.73
C ILE A 131 -0.58 -26.36 2.73
N LEU A 132 0.19 -25.25 2.72
CA LEU A 132 1.65 -25.26 2.77
C LEU A 132 2.17 -25.23 4.21
N GLY A 133 1.42 -24.59 5.11
CA GLY A 133 1.76 -24.45 6.52
C GLY A 133 0.59 -23.99 7.36
N SER A 134 0.74 -24.10 8.68
CA SER A 134 -0.23 -23.59 9.66
C SER A 134 0.49 -22.75 10.70
N TYR A 135 -0.17 -21.70 11.17
CA TYR A 135 0.38 -20.72 12.09
C TYR A 135 -0.49 -20.63 13.35
N ASN A 136 0.13 -20.56 14.53
CA ASN A 136 -0.56 -20.18 15.76
C ASN A 136 -0.78 -18.67 15.83
N THR A 137 0.14 -17.91 15.25
CA THR A 137 0.05 -16.45 15.14
C THR A 137 0.53 -16.04 13.76
N TYR A 138 -0.16 -15.12 13.12
CA TYR A 138 0.23 -14.54 11.85
C TYR A 138 0.14 -13.02 11.90
N THR A 139 1.17 -12.36 11.38
CA THR A 139 1.24 -10.91 11.33
C THR A 139 0.82 -10.42 9.95
N ILE A 140 -0.22 -9.61 9.91
CA ILE A 140 -0.73 -8.97 8.69
C ILE A 140 -0.09 -7.60 8.58
N TYR A 141 0.67 -7.40 7.51
CA TYR A 141 1.26 -6.12 7.13
C TYR A 141 0.33 -5.35 6.22
N PRO A 142 0.46 -4.02 6.13
CA PRO A 142 -0.23 -3.24 5.12
C PRO A 142 0.02 -3.77 3.70
N ALA A 143 -0.99 -3.68 2.84
CA ALA A 143 -0.91 -4.15 1.46
C ALA A 143 0.12 -3.37 0.63
N TYR A 144 0.36 -2.09 1.00
CA TYR A 144 1.28 -1.19 0.32
C TYR A 144 2.15 -0.43 1.32
N GLY A 145 3.34 0.03 0.88
CA GLY A 145 4.29 0.76 1.72
C GLY A 145 3.86 2.19 2.09
N TYR A 146 2.84 2.73 1.43
CA TYR A 146 2.28 4.06 1.67
C TYR A 146 0.93 3.98 2.38
N VAL A 147 0.92 3.49 3.59
CA VAL A 147 -0.29 3.44 4.40
C VAL A 147 -0.32 4.62 5.35
N THR A 148 -1.42 5.35 5.37
CA THR A 148 -1.67 6.43 6.32
C THR A 148 -3.12 6.43 6.76
N LYS A 149 -3.40 7.05 7.90
CA LYS A 149 -4.76 7.19 8.41
C LYS A 149 -5.61 8.02 7.43
N LYS A 150 -6.88 7.65 7.26
CA LYS A 150 -7.80 8.31 6.33
C LYS A 150 -7.84 9.83 6.49
N GLU A 151 -7.85 10.31 7.73
CA GLU A 151 -7.84 11.75 8.01
C GLU A 151 -6.58 12.46 7.48
N GLN A 152 -5.43 11.80 7.59
CA GLN A 152 -4.17 12.34 7.09
C GLN A 152 -4.13 12.30 5.56
N MET A 153 -4.66 11.25 4.93
CA MET A 153 -4.81 11.18 3.48
C MET A 153 -5.71 12.31 2.96
N LEU A 154 -6.83 12.59 3.61
CA LEU A 154 -7.70 13.69 3.22
C LEU A 154 -7.00 15.06 3.32
N LYS A 155 -6.24 15.31 4.39
CA LYS A 155 -5.41 16.51 4.51
C LYS A 155 -4.36 16.60 3.42
N ALA A 156 -3.72 15.47 3.06
CA ALA A 156 -2.77 15.40 1.95
C ALA A 156 -3.45 15.79 0.63
N CYS A 157 -4.64 15.27 0.36
CA CYS A 157 -5.42 15.62 -0.83
C CYS A 157 -5.72 17.12 -0.92
N ASP A 158 -6.02 17.75 0.20
CA ASP A 158 -6.28 19.20 0.23
C ASP A 158 -5.00 19.99 -0.09
N THR A 159 -3.88 19.66 0.55
CA THR A 159 -2.59 20.34 0.28
C THR A 159 -2.05 20.07 -1.13
N ILE A 160 -2.28 18.86 -1.70
CA ILE A 160 -1.97 18.57 -3.11
C ILE A 160 -2.80 19.47 -4.04
N SER A 161 -4.09 19.62 -3.75
CA SER A 161 -4.98 20.44 -4.55
C SER A 161 -4.58 21.92 -4.50
N GLU A 162 -4.20 22.44 -3.33
CA GLU A 162 -3.70 23.80 -3.17
C GLU A 162 -2.42 24.04 -3.98
N GLU A 163 -1.45 23.14 -3.92
CA GLU A 163 -0.21 23.23 -4.70
C GLU A 163 -0.49 23.13 -6.21
N LEU A 164 -1.43 22.27 -6.61
CA LEU A 164 -1.86 22.16 -8.00
C LEU A 164 -2.34 23.51 -8.54
N GLU A 165 -3.26 24.18 -7.85
CA GLU A 165 -3.78 25.48 -8.29
C GLU A 165 -2.68 26.53 -8.47
N GLN A 166 -1.72 26.59 -7.53
CA GLN A 166 -0.56 27.49 -7.63
C GLN A 166 0.29 27.15 -8.86
N ARG A 167 0.52 25.85 -9.12
CA ARG A 167 1.35 25.43 -10.24
C ARG A 167 0.65 25.61 -11.59
N LEU A 168 -0.65 25.42 -11.64
CA LEU A 168 -1.47 25.69 -12.82
C LEU A 168 -1.46 27.19 -13.19
N GLN A 169 -1.56 28.06 -12.18
CA GLN A 169 -1.46 29.50 -12.42
C GLN A 169 -0.09 29.89 -13.01
N TYR A 170 1.00 29.32 -12.46
CA TYR A 170 2.35 29.51 -13.01
C TYR A 170 2.43 29.06 -14.48
N PHE A 171 1.91 27.87 -14.85
CA PHE A 171 1.95 27.44 -16.25
C PHE A 171 1.09 28.28 -17.18
N LYS A 172 -0.01 28.83 -16.69
CA LYS A 172 -0.86 29.74 -17.42
C LYS A 172 -0.14 31.07 -17.71
N ASP A 173 0.55 31.63 -16.73
CA ASP A 173 1.32 32.85 -16.85
C ASP A 173 2.50 32.70 -17.83
N GLU A 174 3.12 31.49 -17.82
CA GLU A 174 4.21 31.10 -18.73
C GLU A 174 3.73 30.64 -20.11
N THR A 175 2.41 30.69 -20.40
CA THR A 175 1.79 30.19 -21.66
C THR A 175 2.10 28.73 -22.00
N LYS A 176 2.36 27.91 -20.99
CA LYS A 176 2.64 26.47 -21.11
C LYS A 176 1.34 25.65 -21.02
N LEU A 177 0.49 25.79 -22.04
CA LEU A 177 -0.86 25.22 -22.02
C LEU A 177 -0.88 23.69 -22.00
N LEU A 178 0.06 23.02 -22.65
CA LEU A 178 0.12 21.58 -22.70
C LEU A 178 0.50 21.00 -21.34
N GLU A 179 1.49 21.61 -20.66
CA GLU A 179 1.91 21.25 -19.31
C GLU A 179 0.78 21.51 -18.30
N TYR A 180 0.06 22.62 -18.48
CA TYR A 180 -1.13 22.97 -17.70
C TYR A 180 -2.17 21.84 -17.76
N GLU A 181 -2.62 21.48 -18.97
CA GLU A 181 -3.67 20.47 -19.17
C GLU A 181 -3.27 19.09 -18.63
N ARG A 182 -2.04 18.65 -18.93
CA ARG A 182 -1.54 17.35 -18.47
C ARG A 182 -1.43 17.28 -16.95
N LEU A 183 -0.90 18.33 -16.32
CA LEU A 183 -0.77 18.36 -14.87
C LEU A 183 -2.14 18.40 -14.20
N ASP A 184 -3.05 19.23 -14.68
CA ASP A 184 -4.39 19.38 -14.13
C ASP A 184 -5.16 18.06 -14.20
N GLN A 185 -5.24 17.45 -15.38
CA GLN A 185 -5.97 16.20 -15.58
C GLN A 185 -5.41 15.06 -14.72
N ARG A 186 -4.09 14.88 -14.74
CA ARG A 186 -3.44 13.80 -14.00
C ARG A 186 -3.61 13.97 -12.49
N THR A 187 -3.28 15.16 -11.97
CA THR A 187 -3.28 15.36 -10.52
C THR A 187 -4.69 15.31 -9.94
N ARG A 188 -5.71 15.85 -10.65
CA ARG A 188 -7.11 15.71 -10.17
C ARG A 188 -7.57 14.27 -10.14
N HIS A 189 -7.23 13.48 -11.15
CA HIS A 189 -7.53 12.05 -11.16
C HIS A 189 -6.81 11.32 -10.00
N ASP A 190 -5.52 11.60 -9.78
CA ASP A 190 -4.76 11.00 -8.67
C ASP A 190 -5.37 11.39 -7.31
N VAL A 191 -5.78 12.65 -7.11
CA VAL A 191 -6.45 13.11 -5.88
C VAL A 191 -7.79 12.42 -5.66
N GLU A 192 -8.57 12.21 -6.72
CA GLU A 192 -9.82 11.45 -6.65
C GLU A 192 -9.58 10.03 -6.18
N MET A 193 -8.61 9.33 -6.78
CA MET A 193 -8.22 7.99 -6.35
C MET A 193 -7.73 7.94 -4.90
N LEU A 194 -6.92 8.91 -4.48
CA LEU A 194 -6.45 9.00 -3.09
C LEU A 194 -7.62 9.21 -2.10
N ARG A 195 -8.64 9.99 -2.47
CA ARG A 195 -9.83 10.20 -1.63
C ARG A 195 -10.71 8.96 -1.53
N GLU A 196 -10.90 8.24 -2.64
CA GLU A 196 -11.81 7.10 -2.72
C GLU A 196 -11.17 5.81 -2.22
N VAL A 197 -9.94 5.52 -2.67
CA VAL A 197 -9.26 4.24 -2.47
C VAL A 197 -8.05 4.35 -1.55
N GLY A 198 -7.56 5.57 -1.30
CA GLY A 198 -6.34 5.80 -0.51
C GLY A 198 -5.04 5.49 -1.27
N MET A 199 -5.12 5.26 -2.58
CA MET A 199 -3.99 4.85 -3.41
C MET A 199 -4.13 5.38 -4.83
N CYS A 200 -2.99 5.74 -5.47
CA CYS A 200 -2.93 6.06 -6.89
C CYS A 200 -1.59 5.60 -7.50
N PRO A 201 -1.50 5.39 -8.82
CA PRO A 201 -0.24 5.12 -9.49
C PRO A 201 0.75 6.27 -9.32
N GLY A 202 1.95 5.99 -8.79
CA GLY A 202 2.95 7.02 -8.51
C GLY A 202 2.69 7.82 -7.23
N ILE A 203 2.02 7.21 -6.25
CA ILE A 203 1.73 7.81 -4.93
C ILE A 203 2.98 8.37 -4.25
N GLU A 204 4.16 7.81 -4.54
CA GLU A 204 5.45 8.31 -4.06
C GLU A 204 5.72 9.77 -4.43
N ASN A 205 5.14 10.27 -5.53
CA ASN A 205 5.26 11.68 -5.92
C ASN A 205 4.55 12.62 -4.93
N TYR A 206 3.59 12.11 -4.18
CA TYR A 206 2.81 12.84 -3.19
C TYR A 206 3.29 12.59 -1.75
N SER A 207 4.40 11.85 -1.57
CA SER A 207 4.89 11.43 -0.25
C SER A 207 5.05 12.59 0.73
N ARG A 208 5.51 13.76 0.26
CA ARG A 208 5.65 14.96 1.09
C ARG A 208 4.33 15.39 1.74
N HIS A 209 3.25 15.39 0.98
CA HIS A 209 1.91 15.74 1.46
C HIS A 209 1.36 14.67 2.39
N ILE A 210 1.54 13.41 2.03
CA ILE A 210 1.07 12.24 2.81
C ILE A 210 1.77 12.20 4.18
N ASP A 211 3.08 12.46 4.22
CA ASP A 211 3.86 12.47 5.47
C ASP A 211 3.78 13.81 6.23
N GLY A 212 3.16 14.84 5.64
CA GLY A 212 3.07 16.18 6.23
C GLY A 212 4.40 16.92 6.32
N ARG A 213 5.39 16.57 5.48
CA ARG A 213 6.72 17.18 5.45
C ARG A 213 6.71 18.55 4.80
N LYS A 214 7.61 19.42 5.24
CA LYS A 214 7.84 20.73 4.62
C LYS A 214 8.62 20.56 3.31
N GLU A 215 8.50 21.55 2.42
CA GLU A 215 9.29 21.60 1.19
C GLU A 215 10.78 21.51 1.47
N GLY A 216 11.49 20.68 0.68
CA GLY A 216 12.94 20.41 0.85
C GLY A 216 13.31 19.40 1.94
N GLN A 217 12.37 18.89 2.73
CA GLN A 217 12.64 17.81 3.68
C GLN A 217 12.69 16.46 2.97
N LEU A 218 13.72 15.67 3.25
CA LEU A 218 13.84 14.28 2.79
C LEU A 218 12.86 13.36 3.54
N SER A 219 12.44 12.28 2.87
CA SER A 219 11.56 11.25 3.48
C SER A 219 12.28 10.36 4.49
N LEU A 220 13.59 10.49 4.65
CA LEU A 220 14.36 9.70 5.59
C LEU A 220 14.24 10.25 6.99
N ILE A 221 13.91 9.35 7.89
CA ILE A 221 14.18 9.50 9.30
C ILE A 221 15.68 9.26 9.45
N HIS A 222 16.37 10.24 10.02
CA HIS A 222 17.75 10.05 10.43
C HIS A 222 17.78 8.91 11.46
N ILE A 223 18.51 7.87 11.10
CA ILE A 223 18.96 6.85 12.06
C ILE A 223 20.12 7.44 12.84
#